data_a2c2be24cd07a8983cdb2d13d18d2b33
#
_entry.id   a2c2be24cd07a8983cdb2d13d18d2b33
#
_cell.length_a   1.000
_cell.length_b   1.000
_cell.length_c   1.000
_cell.angle_alpha   90.00
_cell.angle_beta   90.00
_cell.angle_gamma   90.00
#
_symmetry.space_group_name_H-M   'P 1'
#
loop_
_entity.id
_entity.type
_entity.pdbx_description
1 polymer ?
#
loop_
_entity_poly.entity_id
_entity_poly.type
_entity_poly.pdbx_seq_one_letter_code
_entity_poly.pdbx_strand_id
1 'polypeptide(L)'
;MISIYVAIGQKRAQVAQVVNTLKQHGAMENTIVVVASASEPAALQYIAPYAGCAMGEEFMEQGRDALVVYDDLTKHAWAYRQVSLVLRRPPGREAYPGDIFYLHSRLLERAARLHDNRGGGSLTALPIVETQLGDLATYIPTNVISITDGQIYLETDLFNAGIRPAINVGISVSRVGGDAQTKAMKQVAGQLRLEMAQFRELAAFAQFGSDLDEFTLHRLERGRRLTEILKQPQYRPVPIEEQVIIIYAGTHGYCDAVAVDDISAYEQSMLTFMRTQHPEIGADITEQGKVTPETEEKLRAALDEFNQSWVSPAAPQT
;
A
#
# COMPACT_ATOMS: atom_id res chain seq x y z
N MET A 1 -5.16 9.40 -14.67
CA MET A 1 -4.20 8.27 -14.67
C MET A 1 -4.86 7.08 -15.34
N ILE A 2 -4.14 6.34 -16.19
CA ILE A 2 -4.62 5.10 -16.82
C ILE A 2 -4.05 3.92 -16.05
N SER A 3 -4.90 2.93 -15.72
CA SER A 3 -4.49 1.72 -15.05
C SER A 3 -4.47 0.54 -16.03
N ILE A 4 -3.46 -0.32 -15.94
CA ILE A 4 -3.31 -1.50 -16.78
C ILE A 4 -3.16 -2.71 -15.84
N TYR A 5 -4.15 -3.58 -15.83
CA TYR A 5 -4.11 -4.81 -15.06
C TYR A 5 -3.72 -5.98 -15.97
N VAL A 6 -2.59 -6.60 -15.70
CA VAL A 6 -2.05 -7.71 -16.47
C VAL A 6 -2.18 -8.99 -15.65
N ALA A 7 -3.19 -9.81 -15.98
CA ALA A 7 -3.42 -11.11 -15.36
C ALA A 7 -2.59 -12.20 -16.08
N ILE A 8 -1.63 -12.80 -15.37
CA ILE A 8 -0.68 -13.77 -15.89
C ILE A 8 -0.90 -15.11 -15.20
N GLY A 9 -1.35 -16.11 -15.94
CA GLY A 9 -1.59 -17.45 -15.39
C GLY A 9 -2.71 -17.54 -14.36
N GLN A 10 -3.56 -16.51 -14.26
CA GLN A 10 -4.70 -16.47 -13.34
C GLN A 10 -5.87 -17.28 -13.86
N LYS A 11 -6.73 -17.77 -12.96
CA LYS A 11 -7.98 -18.44 -13.34
C LYS A 11 -8.94 -17.43 -13.94
N ARG A 12 -9.62 -17.81 -15.05
CA ARG A 12 -10.60 -16.92 -15.72
C ARG A 12 -11.68 -16.38 -14.79
N ALA A 13 -12.13 -17.19 -13.82
CA ALA A 13 -13.13 -16.76 -12.83
C ALA A 13 -12.62 -15.62 -11.93
N GLN A 14 -11.35 -15.68 -11.49
CA GLN A 14 -10.73 -14.62 -10.70
C GLN A 14 -10.61 -13.32 -11.51
N VAL A 15 -10.16 -13.41 -12.75
CA VAL A 15 -10.08 -12.25 -13.65
C VAL A 15 -11.47 -11.65 -13.87
N ALA A 16 -12.48 -12.46 -14.12
CA ALA A 16 -13.86 -11.99 -14.27
C ALA A 16 -14.37 -11.27 -13.01
N GLN A 17 -14.02 -11.77 -11.82
CA GLN A 17 -14.37 -11.13 -10.55
C GLN A 17 -13.69 -9.78 -10.42
N VAL A 18 -12.39 -9.66 -10.72
CA VAL A 18 -11.65 -8.38 -10.70
C VAL A 18 -12.30 -7.37 -11.66
N VAL A 19 -12.57 -7.78 -12.90
CA VAL A 19 -13.22 -6.92 -13.91
C VAL A 19 -14.61 -6.46 -13.43
N ASN A 20 -15.39 -7.37 -12.82
CA ASN A 20 -16.70 -7.01 -12.28
C ASN A 20 -16.59 -5.99 -11.13
N THR A 21 -15.63 -6.18 -10.23
CA THR A 21 -15.36 -5.24 -9.14
C THR A 21 -14.97 -3.87 -9.68
N LEU A 22 -14.08 -3.80 -10.67
CA LEU A 22 -13.69 -2.54 -11.32
C LEU A 22 -14.88 -1.84 -11.98
N LYS A 23 -15.79 -2.60 -12.62
CA LYS A 23 -17.03 -2.07 -13.19
C LYS A 23 -17.96 -1.49 -12.11
N GLN A 24 -18.16 -2.23 -11.01
CA GLN A 24 -19.03 -1.79 -9.91
C GLN A 24 -18.57 -0.48 -9.25
N HIS A 25 -17.26 -0.22 -9.25
CA HIS A 25 -16.66 0.99 -8.70
C HIS A 25 -16.36 2.07 -9.76
N GLY A 26 -16.84 1.91 -11.00
CA GLY A 26 -16.62 2.89 -12.07
C GLY A 26 -15.18 3.00 -12.57
N ALA A 27 -14.28 2.10 -12.14
CA ALA A 27 -12.86 2.17 -12.48
C ALA A 27 -12.54 1.68 -13.91
N MET A 28 -13.47 0.96 -14.57
CA MET A 28 -13.23 0.40 -15.92
C MET A 28 -13.05 1.46 -17.00
N GLU A 29 -13.56 2.67 -16.82
CA GLU A 29 -13.39 3.76 -17.79
C GLU A 29 -11.92 4.16 -18.00
N ASN A 30 -11.10 3.94 -16.97
CA ASN A 30 -9.68 4.26 -16.98
C ASN A 30 -8.79 3.02 -16.83
N THR A 31 -9.33 1.80 -17.10
CA THR A 31 -8.60 0.55 -16.89
C THR A 31 -8.56 -0.28 -18.16
N ILE A 32 -7.35 -0.72 -18.54
CA ILE A 32 -7.10 -1.70 -19.57
C ILE A 32 -6.81 -3.05 -18.88
N VAL A 33 -7.43 -4.13 -19.36
CA VAL A 33 -7.21 -5.47 -18.83
C VAL A 33 -6.55 -6.34 -19.89
N VAL A 34 -5.33 -6.81 -19.59
CA VAL A 34 -4.57 -7.75 -20.43
C VAL A 34 -4.58 -9.11 -19.75
N VAL A 35 -5.03 -10.15 -20.44
CA VAL A 35 -5.21 -11.47 -19.83
C VAL A 35 -4.47 -12.54 -20.62
N ALA A 36 -3.62 -13.30 -19.95
CA ALA A 36 -3.13 -14.59 -20.37
C ALA A 36 -3.44 -15.60 -19.25
N SER A 37 -4.60 -16.25 -19.35
CA SER A 37 -5.12 -17.13 -18.29
C SER A 37 -4.27 -18.41 -18.14
N ALA A 38 -4.47 -19.14 -17.03
CA ALA A 38 -3.78 -20.41 -16.76
C ALA A 38 -4.01 -21.49 -17.86
N SER A 39 -5.07 -21.37 -18.63
CA SER A 39 -5.37 -22.28 -19.76
C SER A 39 -4.71 -21.87 -21.07
N GLU A 40 -4.12 -20.68 -21.15
CA GLU A 40 -3.41 -20.22 -22.34
C GLU A 40 -1.99 -20.81 -22.42
N PRO A 41 -1.43 -20.94 -23.64
CA PRO A 41 -0.06 -21.40 -23.84
C PRO A 41 0.96 -20.56 -23.06
N ALA A 42 2.01 -21.20 -22.54
CA ALA A 42 3.07 -20.51 -21.78
C ALA A 42 3.70 -19.34 -22.56
N ALA A 43 3.76 -19.42 -23.90
CA ALA A 43 4.25 -18.33 -24.74
C ALA A 43 3.38 -17.06 -24.63
N LEU A 44 2.06 -17.20 -24.50
CA LEU A 44 1.16 -16.05 -24.30
C LEU A 44 1.29 -15.48 -22.89
N GLN A 45 1.43 -16.33 -21.86
CA GLN A 45 1.69 -15.89 -20.50
C GLN A 45 3.04 -15.16 -20.39
N TYR A 46 4.04 -15.58 -21.18
CA TYR A 46 5.34 -14.92 -21.27
C TYR A 46 5.25 -13.53 -21.91
N ILE A 47 4.46 -13.35 -22.98
CA ILE A 47 4.37 -12.08 -23.72
C ILE A 47 3.45 -11.06 -23.03
N ALA A 48 2.40 -11.50 -22.33
CA ALA A 48 1.37 -10.64 -21.76
C ALA A 48 1.90 -9.44 -20.96
N PRO A 49 2.85 -9.58 -20.02
CA PRO A 49 3.34 -8.43 -19.25
C PRO A 49 4.10 -7.42 -20.12
N TYR A 50 4.82 -7.87 -21.15
CA TYR A 50 5.49 -6.94 -22.08
C TYR A 50 4.48 -6.16 -22.93
N ALA A 51 3.37 -6.79 -23.34
CA ALA A 51 2.29 -6.13 -24.05
C ALA A 51 1.62 -5.07 -23.16
N GLY A 52 1.31 -5.41 -21.89
CA GLY A 52 0.78 -4.44 -20.93
C GLY A 52 1.73 -3.29 -20.65
N CYS A 53 3.02 -3.56 -20.54
CA CYS A 53 4.06 -2.54 -20.38
C CYS A 53 4.10 -1.58 -21.59
N ALA A 54 4.09 -2.11 -22.82
CA ALA A 54 4.11 -1.29 -24.03
C ALA A 54 2.87 -0.38 -24.15
N MET A 55 1.69 -0.84 -23.69
CA MET A 55 0.50 0.01 -23.61
C MET A 55 0.71 1.16 -22.60
N GLY A 56 1.36 0.89 -21.47
CA GLY A 56 1.68 1.91 -20.46
C GLY A 56 2.69 2.93 -20.97
N GLU A 57 3.71 2.48 -21.71
CA GLU A 57 4.71 3.35 -22.34
C GLU A 57 4.08 4.31 -23.34
N GLU A 58 3.10 3.87 -24.12
CA GLU A 58 2.36 4.74 -25.05
C GLU A 58 1.74 5.95 -24.31
N PHE A 59 1.08 5.72 -23.17
CA PHE A 59 0.53 6.80 -22.36
C PHE A 59 1.61 7.69 -21.74
N MET A 60 2.69 7.09 -21.28
CA MET A 60 3.84 7.82 -20.72
C MET A 60 4.48 8.74 -21.77
N GLU A 61 4.66 8.28 -23.00
CA GLU A 61 5.21 9.09 -24.10
C GLU A 61 4.26 10.22 -24.56
N GLN A 62 2.95 10.07 -24.32
CA GLN A 62 1.96 11.13 -24.52
C GLN A 62 1.96 12.18 -23.37
N GLY A 63 2.88 12.11 -22.42
CA GLY A 63 2.92 13.00 -21.26
C GLY A 63 1.87 12.69 -20.19
N ARG A 64 1.30 11.48 -20.18
CA ARG A 64 0.29 11.02 -19.22
C ARG A 64 0.88 10.06 -18.19
N ASP A 65 0.21 9.96 -17.05
CA ASP A 65 0.59 8.99 -16.02
C ASP A 65 -0.18 7.69 -16.20
N ALA A 66 0.57 6.57 -16.15
CA ALA A 66 0.02 5.23 -16.22
C ALA A 66 0.51 4.37 -15.04
N LEU A 67 -0.35 3.45 -14.60
CA LEU A 67 -0.06 2.43 -13.59
C LEU A 67 -0.22 1.06 -14.22
N VAL A 68 0.78 0.19 -14.13
CA VAL A 68 0.68 -1.20 -14.56
C VAL A 68 0.81 -2.14 -13.36
N VAL A 69 -0.14 -3.06 -13.22
CA VAL A 69 -0.12 -4.13 -12.19
C VAL A 69 0.12 -5.46 -12.88
N TYR A 70 1.18 -6.19 -12.48
CA TYR A 70 1.49 -7.52 -13.01
C TYR A 70 1.07 -8.59 -11.99
N ASP A 71 -0.01 -9.30 -12.28
CA ASP A 71 -0.60 -10.34 -11.40
C ASP A 71 -0.54 -11.72 -12.04
N ASP A 72 0.52 -12.52 -11.85
CA ASP A 72 1.72 -12.24 -11.05
C ASP A 72 3.01 -12.64 -11.79
N LEU A 73 4.14 -12.12 -11.32
CA LEU A 73 5.44 -12.40 -11.92
C LEU A 73 6.00 -13.78 -11.54
N THR A 74 5.50 -14.44 -10.51
CA THR A 74 5.85 -15.82 -10.19
C THR A 74 5.37 -16.76 -11.31
N LYS A 75 4.11 -16.61 -11.73
CA LYS A 75 3.55 -17.38 -12.88
C LYS A 75 4.23 -17.01 -14.19
N HIS A 76 4.61 -15.74 -14.36
CA HIS A 76 5.42 -15.32 -15.50
C HIS A 76 6.77 -16.06 -15.55
N ALA A 77 7.44 -16.19 -14.41
CA ALA A 77 8.68 -16.97 -14.31
C ALA A 77 8.45 -18.46 -14.63
N TRP A 78 7.35 -19.04 -14.15
CA TRP A 78 7.01 -20.43 -14.47
C TRP A 78 6.75 -20.66 -15.96
N ALA A 79 6.03 -19.74 -16.60
CA ALA A 79 5.80 -19.78 -18.05
C ALA A 79 7.13 -19.72 -18.83
N TYR A 80 8.04 -18.84 -18.43
CA TYR A 80 9.36 -18.72 -19.05
C TYR A 80 10.22 -19.96 -18.84
N ARG A 81 10.19 -20.54 -17.63
CA ARG A 81 10.85 -21.83 -17.33
C ARG A 81 10.32 -22.92 -18.24
N GLN A 82 9.00 -23.04 -18.39
CA GLN A 82 8.37 -24.04 -19.26
C GLN A 82 8.82 -23.87 -20.71
N VAL A 83 8.76 -22.66 -21.27
CA VAL A 83 9.23 -22.38 -22.64
C VAL A 83 10.71 -22.72 -22.80
N SER A 84 11.54 -22.36 -21.85
CA SER A 84 12.98 -22.62 -21.89
C SER A 84 13.33 -24.11 -21.87
N LEU A 85 12.61 -24.89 -21.05
CA LEU A 85 12.79 -26.35 -20.98
C LEU A 85 12.33 -27.04 -22.27
N VAL A 86 11.22 -26.62 -22.88
CA VAL A 86 10.77 -27.15 -24.20
C VAL A 86 11.80 -26.83 -25.27
N LEU A 87 12.43 -25.67 -25.22
CA LEU A 87 13.53 -25.27 -26.12
C LEU A 87 14.87 -25.93 -25.76
N ARG A 88 14.90 -26.85 -24.78
CA ARG A 88 16.10 -27.56 -24.33
C ARG A 88 17.23 -26.63 -23.86
N ARG A 89 16.93 -25.45 -23.35
CA ARG A 89 17.92 -24.59 -22.73
C ARG A 89 18.40 -25.22 -21.42
N PRO A 90 19.71 -25.13 -21.10
CA PRO A 90 20.26 -25.73 -19.87
C PRO A 90 19.59 -25.09 -18.64
N PRO A 91 19.02 -25.89 -17.72
CA PRO A 91 18.41 -25.39 -16.50
C PRO A 91 19.48 -25.01 -15.47
N GLY A 92 19.22 -23.93 -14.73
CA GLY A 92 19.96 -23.51 -13.55
C GLY A 92 19.23 -23.84 -12.25
N ARG A 93 19.37 -22.96 -11.26
CA ARG A 93 18.70 -23.07 -9.94
C ARG A 93 17.19 -23.20 -10.11
N GLU A 94 16.56 -24.14 -9.43
CA GLU A 94 15.12 -24.46 -9.48
C GLU A 94 14.60 -24.69 -10.91
N ALA A 95 15.47 -25.21 -11.78
CA ALA A 95 15.20 -25.43 -13.20
C ALA A 95 14.89 -24.17 -14.02
N TYR A 96 15.09 -22.98 -13.48
CA TYR A 96 15.02 -21.73 -14.24
C TYR A 96 16.20 -21.58 -15.19
N PRO A 97 16.02 -20.96 -16.38
CA PRO A 97 17.15 -20.64 -17.27
C PRO A 97 18.06 -19.58 -16.63
N GLY A 98 19.33 -19.53 -17.04
CA GLY A 98 20.31 -18.62 -16.48
C GLY A 98 20.00 -17.13 -16.62
N ASP A 99 19.12 -16.76 -17.54
CA ASP A 99 18.66 -15.40 -17.80
C ASP A 99 17.34 -15.03 -17.11
N ILE A 100 16.91 -15.80 -16.09
CA ILE A 100 15.65 -15.55 -15.37
C ILE A 100 15.61 -14.16 -14.71
N PHE A 101 16.73 -13.66 -14.20
CA PHE A 101 16.82 -12.31 -13.66
C PHE A 101 16.51 -11.26 -14.75
N TYR A 102 17.05 -11.44 -15.94
CA TYR A 102 16.83 -10.54 -17.07
C TYR A 102 15.38 -10.54 -17.57
N LEU A 103 14.65 -11.64 -17.38
CA LEU A 103 13.21 -11.70 -17.68
C LEU A 103 12.45 -10.54 -16.99
N HIS A 104 12.68 -10.36 -15.71
CA HIS A 104 11.96 -9.35 -14.92
C HIS A 104 12.64 -7.98 -14.97
N SER A 105 13.99 -7.91 -14.98
CA SER A 105 14.67 -6.62 -15.01
C SER A 105 14.36 -5.82 -16.27
N ARG A 106 14.40 -6.44 -17.45
CA ARG A 106 14.03 -5.76 -18.71
C ARG A 106 12.57 -5.36 -18.82
N LEU A 107 11.67 -5.95 -17.98
CA LEU A 107 10.28 -5.55 -17.88
C LEU A 107 10.12 -4.37 -16.93
N LEU A 108 10.67 -4.48 -15.72
CA LEU A 108 10.43 -3.55 -14.63
C LEU A 108 11.21 -2.24 -14.79
N GLU A 109 12.42 -2.28 -15.37
CA GLU A 109 13.22 -1.06 -15.66
C GLU A 109 12.61 -0.16 -16.77
N ARG A 110 11.56 -0.61 -17.43
CA ARG A 110 10.76 0.21 -18.36
C ARG A 110 9.82 1.16 -17.62
N ALA A 111 9.49 0.87 -16.37
CA ALA A 111 8.72 1.77 -15.52
C ALA A 111 9.61 2.96 -15.11
N ALA A 112 9.23 4.17 -15.51
CA ALA A 112 10.01 5.37 -15.31
C ALA A 112 9.14 6.62 -15.39
N ARG A 113 9.69 7.77 -14.98
CA ARG A 113 9.18 9.09 -15.32
C ARG A 113 10.08 9.73 -16.37
N LEU A 114 9.47 10.22 -17.45
CA LEU A 114 10.19 10.95 -18.48
C LEU A 114 10.52 12.36 -18.00
N HIS A 115 11.63 12.89 -18.48
CA HIS A 115 12.01 14.26 -18.24
C HIS A 115 10.99 15.23 -18.87
N ASP A 116 10.81 16.43 -18.31
CA ASP A 116 9.81 17.41 -18.73
C ASP A 116 9.94 17.83 -20.21
N ASN A 117 11.18 17.82 -20.75
CA ASN A 117 11.41 18.08 -22.19
C ASN A 117 10.87 16.96 -23.11
N ARG A 118 10.46 15.82 -22.55
CA ARG A 118 9.81 14.68 -23.24
C ARG A 118 8.35 14.50 -22.81
N GLY A 119 7.75 15.54 -22.21
CA GLY A 119 6.34 15.55 -21.80
C GLY A 119 6.08 15.18 -20.33
N GLY A 120 7.09 14.74 -19.56
CA GLY A 120 6.98 14.51 -18.11
C GLY A 120 6.06 13.36 -17.68
N GLY A 121 5.57 12.54 -18.62
CA GLY A 121 4.70 11.40 -18.32
C GLY A 121 5.41 10.31 -17.50
N SER A 122 4.64 9.48 -16.80
CA SER A 122 5.18 8.43 -15.95
C SER A 122 4.50 7.07 -16.15
N LEU A 123 5.27 6.01 -15.94
CA LEU A 123 4.77 4.63 -15.83
C LEU A 123 5.23 4.05 -14.50
N THR A 124 4.28 3.74 -13.64
CA THR A 124 4.53 3.07 -12.35
C THR A 124 4.17 1.60 -12.47
N ALA A 125 5.06 0.70 -12.06
CA ALA A 125 4.81 -0.72 -12.04
C ALA A 125 4.60 -1.24 -10.61
N LEU A 126 3.53 -2.02 -10.41
CA LEU A 126 3.26 -2.77 -9.20
C LEU A 126 3.30 -4.28 -9.52
N PRO A 127 4.46 -4.92 -9.44
CA PRO A 127 4.56 -6.36 -9.61
C PRO A 127 4.08 -7.10 -8.36
N ILE A 128 3.24 -8.11 -8.57
CA ILE A 128 2.83 -9.05 -7.53
C ILE A 128 3.70 -10.29 -7.65
N VAL A 129 4.20 -10.77 -6.53
CA VAL A 129 5.01 -12.00 -6.41
C VAL A 129 4.45 -12.86 -5.31
N GLU A 130 4.25 -14.16 -5.58
CA GLU A 130 3.82 -15.11 -4.57
C GLU A 130 5.03 -15.56 -3.73
N THR A 131 4.88 -15.56 -2.40
CA THR A 131 5.82 -16.17 -1.48
C THR A 131 5.33 -17.55 -1.04
N GLN A 132 6.24 -18.45 -0.74
CA GLN A 132 5.92 -19.73 -0.12
C GLN A 132 6.08 -19.59 1.40
N LEU A 133 4.98 -19.72 2.14
CA LEU A 133 4.96 -19.61 3.61
C LEU A 133 5.61 -18.31 4.14
N GLY A 134 5.50 -17.23 3.38
CA GLY A 134 6.08 -15.94 3.77
C GLY A 134 7.59 -15.80 3.55
N ASP A 135 8.25 -16.77 2.93
CA ASP A 135 9.70 -16.73 2.71
C ASP A 135 10.08 -15.79 1.54
N LEU A 136 10.65 -14.64 1.87
CA LEU A 136 11.19 -13.67 0.91
C LEU A 136 12.55 -14.08 0.35
N ALA A 137 13.26 -15.05 0.95
CA ALA A 137 14.59 -15.47 0.53
C ALA A 137 14.58 -16.44 -0.65
N THR A 138 13.40 -16.81 -1.15
CA THR A 138 13.26 -17.65 -2.35
C THR A 138 13.69 -16.92 -3.62
N TYR A 139 13.95 -17.67 -4.69
CA TYR A 139 14.69 -17.18 -5.85
C TYR A 139 13.98 -16.05 -6.60
N ILE A 140 12.70 -16.18 -6.92
CA ILE A 140 11.97 -15.15 -7.67
C ILE A 140 11.70 -13.90 -6.81
N PRO A 141 11.22 -13.99 -5.56
CA PRO A 141 11.08 -12.83 -4.69
C PRO A 141 12.36 -12.02 -4.52
N THR A 142 13.50 -12.66 -4.25
CA THR A 142 14.79 -11.94 -4.10
C THR A 142 15.20 -11.19 -5.37
N ASN A 143 14.98 -11.80 -6.53
CA ASN A 143 15.26 -11.14 -7.81
C ASN A 143 14.39 -9.89 -8.00
N VAL A 144 13.08 -10.00 -7.79
CA VAL A 144 12.14 -8.89 -7.99
C VAL A 144 12.39 -7.77 -6.98
N ILE A 145 12.63 -8.08 -5.70
CA ILE A 145 12.98 -7.09 -4.67
C ILE A 145 14.25 -6.32 -5.05
N SER A 146 15.25 -7.00 -5.64
CA SER A 146 16.49 -6.35 -6.03
C SER A 146 16.35 -5.39 -7.23
N ILE A 147 15.36 -5.64 -8.10
CA ILE A 147 15.08 -4.81 -9.27
C ILE A 147 14.21 -3.60 -8.87
N THR A 148 13.21 -3.79 -8.00
CA THR A 148 12.23 -2.77 -7.63
C THR A 148 12.75 -1.81 -6.55
N ASP A 149 12.07 -0.69 -6.37
CA ASP A 149 12.38 0.34 -5.36
C ASP A 149 11.90 -0.02 -3.94
N GLY A 150 11.66 -1.27 -3.68
CA GLY A 150 11.23 -1.79 -2.39
C GLY A 150 10.12 -2.82 -2.52
N GLN A 151 9.55 -3.20 -1.40
CA GLN A 151 8.45 -4.18 -1.33
C GLN A 151 7.42 -3.78 -0.29
N ILE A 152 6.17 -4.11 -0.58
CA ILE A 152 5.05 -4.13 0.38
C ILE A 152 4.83 -5.60 0.74
N TYR A 153 5.13 -5.98 1.97
CA TYR A 153 4.99 -7.36 2.44
C TYR A 153 3.64 -7.55 3.13
N LEU A 154 2.83 -8.47 2.58
CA LEU A 154 1.55 -8.88 3.15
C LEU A 154 1.73 -10.15 3.96
N GLU A 155 1.27 -10.15 5.21
CA GLU A 155 1.46 -11.24 6.16
C GLU A 155 0.12 -11.89 6.53
N THR A 156 0.07 -13.22 6.44
CA THR A 156 -1.15 -14.00 6.70
C THR A 156 -1.60 -13.87 8.16
N ASP A 157 -0.67 -13.83 9.11
CA ASP A 157 -0.99 -13.74 10.53
C ASP A 157 -1.65 -12.39 10.87
N LEU A 158 -1.19 -11.29 10.28
CA LEU A 158 -1.84 -9.98 10.40
C LEU A 158 -3.25 -10.00 9.81
N PHE A 159 -3.42 -10.64 8.65
CA PHE A 159 -4.74 -10.77 8.03
C PHE A 159 -5.72 -11.54 8.91
N ASN A 160 -5.28 -12.66 9.50
CA ASN A 160 -6.07 -13.49 10.39
C ASN A 160 -6.36 -12.77 11.72
N ALA A 161 -5.46 -11.92 12.20
CA ALA A 161 -5.65 -11.04 13.36
C ALA A 161 -6.60 -9.86 13.09
N GLY A 162 -7.15 -9.74 11.86
CA GLY A 162 -8.07 -8.64 11.51
C GLY A 162 -7.38 -7.33 11.16
N ILE A 163 -6.06 -7.29 11.04
CA ILE A 163 -5.30 -6.11 10.58
C ILE A 163 -5.37 -6.09 9.06
N ARG A 164 -6.13 -5.13 8.51
CA ARG A 164 -6.35 -4.98 7.07
C ARG A 164 -6.21 -3.52 6.65
N PRO A 165 -5.33 -3.21 5.67
CA PRO A 165 -4.47 -4.14 4.92
C PRO A 165 -3.44 -4.83 5.81
N ALA A 166 -3.13 -6.10 5.50
CA ALA A 166 -2.23 -6.95 6.29
C ALA A 166 -0.74 -6.65 5.99
N ILE A 167 -0.37 -5.38 6.01
CA ILE A 167 0.97 -4.91 5.67
C ILE A 167 1.88 -4.99 6.88
N ASN A 168 2.93 -5.80 6.79
CA ASN A 168 3.99 -5.79 7.78
C ASN A 168 4.95 -4.63 7.52
N VAL A 169 4.81 -3.54 8.26
CA VAL A 169 5.63 -2.33 8.12
C VAL A 169 7.09 -2.52 8.58
N GLY A 170 7.40 -3.60 9.29
CA GLY A 170 8.77 -3.92 9.73
C GLY A 170 9.63 -4.50 8.62
N ILE A 171 9.01 -5.30 7.74
CA ILE A 171 9.65 -6.00 6.62
C ILE A 171 9.47 -5.23 5.31
N SER A 172 8.40 -4.44 5.19
CA SER A 172 8.18 -3.59 4.03
C SER A 172 9.21 -2.46 3.95
N VAL A 173 9.75 -2.24 2.75
CA VAL A 173 10.80 -1.25 2.51
C VAL A 173 10.44 -0.41 1.30
N SER A 174 10.69 0.90 1.37
CA SER A 174 10.68 1.80 0.21
C SER A 174 12.05 2.47 0.08
N ARG A 175 12.71 2.32 -1.06
CA ARG A 175 13.98 3.00 -1.36
C ARG A 175 13.77 4.47 -1.72
N VAL A 176 12.60 4.82 -2.26
CA VAL A 176 12.18 6.20 -2.54
C VAL A 176 11.83 6.92 -1.24
N GLY A 177 11.14 6.22 -0.34
CA GLY A 177 10.83 6.69 1.00
C GLY A 177 10.08 8.02 1.04
N GLY A 178 10.54 8.92 1.90
CA GLY A 178 9.93 10.22 2.10
C GLY A 178 9.92 11.16 0.90
N ASP A 179 10.73 10.90 -0.13
CA ASP A 179 10.78 11.76 -1.32
C ASP A 179 9.54 11.63 -2.21
N ALA A 180 8.81 10.51 -2.09
CA ALA A 180 7.52 10.31 -2.73
C ALA A 180 6.33 10.89 -1.94
N GLN A 181 6.54 11.32 -0.69
CA GLN A 181 5.50 11.87 0.16
C GLN A 181 5.31 13.37 -0.06
N THR A 182 4.07 13.85 0.08
CA THR A 182 3.82 15.28 0.26
C THR A 182 4.53 15.77 1.53
N LYS A 183 4.85 17.06 1.61
CA LYS A 183 5.47 17.62 2.82
C LYS A 183 4.58 17.41 4.05
N ALA A 184 3.25 17.53 3.90
CA ALA A 184 2.28 17.29 4.97
C ALA A 184 2.38 15.85 5.50
N MET A 185 2.36 14.85 4.61
CA MET A 185 2.51 13.45 5.02
C MET A 185 3.88 13.19 5.68
N LYS A 186 4.96 13.77 5.15
CA LYS A 186 6.31 13.62 5.70
C LYS A 186 6.42 14.16 7.13
N GLN A 187 5.67 15.24 7.46
CA GLN A 187 5.65 15.82 8.80
C GLN A 187 5.04 14.86 9.85
N VAL A 188 4.01 14.10 9.50
CA VAL A 188 3.31 13.20 10.44
C VAL A 188 3.81 11.75 10.40
N ALA A 189 4.23 11.26 9.24
CA ALA A 189 4.64 9.86 9.05
C ALA A 189 5.92 9.48 9.81
N GLY A 190 6.82 10.45 10.04
CA GLY A 190 8.06 10.21 10.78
C GLY A 190 7.79 9.80 12.23
N GLN A 191 6.91 10.52 12.91
CA GLN A 191 6.51 10.23 14.30
C GLN A 191 5.74 8.90 14.37
N LEU A 192 4.78 8.69 13.48
CA LEU A 192 4.03 7.42 13.39
C LEU A 192 4.97 6.21 13.27
N ARG A 193 5.96 6.29 12.37
CA ARG A 193 6.93 5.21 12.17
C ARG A 193 7.70 4.91 13.47
N LEU A 194 8.13 5.93 14.19
CA LEU A 194 8.87 5.79 15.45
C LEU A 194 8.00 5.10 16.51
N GLU A 195 6.77 5.58 16.70
CA GLU A 195 5.84 5.03 17.69
C GLU A 195 5.47 3.57 17.38
N MET A 196 5.21 3.26 16.11
CA MET A 196 4.92 1.88 15.71
C MET A 196 6.12 0.94 15.82
N ALA A 197 7.35 1.43 15.65
CA ALA A 197 8.55 0.65 15.90
C ALA A 197 8.70 0.33 17.38
N GLN A 198 8.56 1.33 18.26
CA GLN A 198 8.59 1.16 19.71
C GLN A 198 7.47 0.24 20.21
N PHE A 199 6.25 0.40 19.67
CA PHE A 199 5.13 -0.49 20.01
C PHE A 199 5.46 -1.97 19.71
N ARG A 200 6.03 -2.28 18.54
CA ARG A 200 6.40 -3.66 18.18
C ARG A 200 7.44 -4.25 19.13
N GLU A 201 8.46 -3.48 19.51
CA GLU A 201 9.48 -3.91 20.46
C GLU A 201 8.87 -4.17 21.83
N LEU A 202 8.06 -3.24 22.34
CA LEU A 202 7.39 -3.38 23.63
C LEU A 202 6.35 -4.50 23.64
N ALA A 203 5.59 -4.70 22.57
CA ALA A 203 4.60 -5.76 22.44
C ALA A 203 5.26 -7.16 22.46
N ALA A 204 6.41 -7.31 21.80
CA ALA A 204 7.19 -8.54 21.86
C ALA A 204 7.71 -8.81 23.29
N PHE A 205 8.19 -7.77 23.97
CA PHE A 205 8.68 -7.89 25.35
C PHE A 205 7.55 -8.18 26.35
N ALA A 206 6.39 -7.58 26.18
CA ALA A 206 5.21 -7.75 27.05
C ALA A 206 4.67 -9.20 27.08
N GLN A 207 4.97 -10.02 26.05
CA GLN A 207 4.61 -11.44 26.03
C GLN A 207 5.38 -12.27 27.07
N PHE A 208 6.53 -11.78 27.53
CA PHE A 208 7.42 -12.50 28.45
C PHE A 208 7.46 -11.93 29.87
N GLY A 209 6.87 -10.77 30.14
CA GLY A 209 6.93 -10.10 31.43
C GLY A 209 5.55 -9.74 32.00
N SER A 210 5.35 -9.97 33.30
CA SER A 210 4.07 -9.72 33.97
C SER A 210 3.96 -8.32 34.61
N ASP A 211 5.08 -7.65 34.88
CA ASP A 211 5.09 -6.33 35.56
C ASP A 211 5.66 -5.26 34.63
N LEU A 212 4.76 -4.58 33.92
CA LEU A 212 5.10 -3.43 33.10
C LEU A 212 4.83 -2.15 33.91
N ASP A 213 5.74 -1.19 33.82
CA ASP A 213 5.53 0.12 34.39
C ASP A 213 4.41 0.90 33.63
N GLU A 214 3.85 1.91 34.28
CA GLU A 214 2.73 2.70 33.75
C GLU A 214 3.08 3.40 32.42
N PHE A 215 4.30 3.83 32.25
CA PHE A 215 4.78 4.46 31.01
C PHE A 215 4.80 3.48 29.85
N THR A 216 5.28 2.27 30.09
CA THR A 216 5.29 1.19 29.09
C THR A 216 3.87 0.76 28.72
N LEU A 217 2.97 0.65 29.70
CA LEU A 217 1.56 0.35 29.46
C LEU A 217 0.91 1.44 28.59
N HIS A 218 1.13 2.73 28.90
CA HIS A 218 0.59 3.82 28.11
C HIS A 218 1.06 3.78 26.64
N ARG A 219 2.35 3.47 26.40
CA ARG A 219 2.88 3.32 25.04
C ARG A 219 2.29 2.12 24.29
N LEU A 220 2.07 1.01 24.97
CA LEU A 220 1.40 -0.16 24.39
C LEU A 220 -0.03 0.17 23.99
N GLU A 221 -0.78 0.85 24.86
CA GLU A 221 -2.16 1.24 24.58
C GLU A 221 -2.24 2.24 23.42
N ARG A 222 -1.32 3.22 23.34
CA ARG A 222 -1.23 4.12 22.18
C ARG A 222 -0.91 3.34 20.90
N GLY A 223 0.04 2.43 20.93
CA GLY A 223 0.39 1.60 19.77
C GLY A 223 -0.78 0.72 19.28
N ARG A 224 -1.62 0.21 20.19
CA ARG A 224 -2.85 -0.50 19.83
C ARG A 224 -3.83 0.42 19.09
N ARG A 225 -4.05 1.63 19.60
CA ARG A 225 -4.92 2.65 18.95
C ARG A 225 -4.39 3.04 17.58
N LEU A 226 -3.08 3.28 17.45
CA LEU A 226 -2.45 3.57 16.16
C LEU A 226 -2.61 2.40 15.18
N THR A 227 -2.58 1.16 15.66
CA THR A 227 -2.86 -0.03 14.83
C THR A 227 -4.30 -0.03 14.32
N GLU A 228 -5.27 0.34 15.14
CA GLU A 228 -6.68 0.48 14.70
C GLU A 228 -6.84 1.61 13.69
N ILE A 229 -6.22 2.78 13.91
CA ILE A 229 -6.22 3.93 13.00
C ILE A 229 -5.66 3.55 11.61
N LEU A 230 -4.70 2.65 11.55
CA LEU A 230 -4.10 2.21 10.29
C LEU A 230 -4.93 1.16 9.54
N LYS A 231 -5.99 0.63 10.13
CA LYS A 231 -6.92 -0.27 9.43
C LYS A 231 -7.77 0.53 8.45
N GLN A 232 -7.93 0.00 7.26
CA GLN A 232 -8.69 0.65 6.20
C GLN A 232 -9.64 -0.37 5.55
N PRO A 233 -10.94 -0.07 5.45
CA PRO A 233 -11.88 -0.91 4.72
C PRO A 233 -11.52 -1.00 3.23
N GLN A 234 -11.77 -2.17 2.64
CA GLN A 234 -11.53 -2.38 1.22
C GLN A 234 -12.43 -1.45 0.38
N TYR A 235 -11.90 -0.92 -0.72
CA TYR A 235 -12.56 0.01 -1.66
C TYR A 235 -12.99 1.36 -1.04
N ARG A 236 -12.37 1.77 0.05
CA ARG A 236 -12.59 3.08 0.66
C ARG A 236 -11.26 3.84 0.74
N PRO A 237 -10.82 4.46 -0.36
CA PRO A 237 -9.63 5.30 -0.34
C PRO A 237 -9.86 6.51 0.57
N VAL A 238 -8.84 6.88 1.34
CA VAL A 238 -8.87 8.05 2.22
C VAL A 238 -8.06 9.16 1.56
N PRO A 239 -8.62 10.37 1.37
CA PRO A 239 -7.89 11.53 0.84
C PRO A 239 -6.65 11.87 1.67
N ILE A 240 -5.63 12.47 1.04
CA ILE A 240 -4.34 12.69 1.68
C ILE A 240 -4.43 13.63 2.89
N GLU A 241 -5.25 14.68 2.81
CA GLU A 241 -5.50 15.62 3.90
C GLU A 241 -6.11 14.92 5.11
N GLU A 242 -7.04 14.00 4.89
CA GLU A 242 -7.66 13.22 5.95
C GLU A 242 -6.67 12.23 6.58
N GLN A 243 -5.84 11.58 5.77
CA GLN A 243 -4.77 10.73 6.29
C GLN A 243 -3.83 11.52 7.20
N VAL A 244 -3.47 12.74 6.82
CA VAL A 244 -2.61 13.63 7.63
C VAL A 244 -3.30 13.99 8.94
N ILE A 245 -4.58 14.36 8.92
CA ILE A 245 -5.37 14.71 10.12
C ILE A 245 -5.47 13.51 11.08
N ILE A 246 -5.80 12.33 10.56
CA ILE A 246 -5.92 11.09 11.35
C ILE A 246 -4.59 10.73 12.02
N ILE A 247 -3.50 10.72 11.26
CA ILE A 247 -2.18 10.38 11.77
C ILE A 247 -1.72 11.42 12.78
N TYR A 248 -1.99 12.69 12.52
CA TYR A 248 -1.69 13.78 13.46
C TYR A 248 -2.42 13.57 14.79
N ALA A 249 -3.72 13.33 14.77
CA ALA A 249 -4.54 13.09 15.95
C ALA A 249 -4.02 11.88 16.76
N GLY A 250 -3.72 10.76 16.10
CA GLY A 250 -3.20 9.55 16.75
C GLY A 250 -1.83 9.76 17.40
N THR A 251 -0.90 10.43 16.70
CA THR A 251 0.47 10.63 17.18
C THR A 251 0.61 11.74 18.23
N HIS A 252 -0.33 12.69 18.26
CA HIS A 252 -0.33 13.78 19.25
C HIS A 252 -1.21 13.52 20.48
N GLY A 253 -1.73 12.29 20.63
CA GLY A 253 -2.41 11.85 21.84
C GLY A 253 -3.89 12.19 21.93
N TYR A 254 -4.50 12.74 20.88
CA TYR A 254 -5.94 13.06 20.88
C TYR A 254 -6.83 11.80 20.98
N CYS A 255 -6.29 10.63 20.65
CA CYS A 255 -6.98 9.35 20.77
C CYS A 255 -6.70 8.60 22.08
N ASP A 256 -5.84 9.11 22.98
CA ASP A 256 -5.36 8.35 24.15
C ASP A 256 -6.47 8.02 25.15
N ALA A 257 -7.50 8.85 25.25
CA ALA A 257 -8.68 8.61 26.11
C ALA A 257 -9.75 7.71 25.46
N VAL A 258 -9.61 7.37 24.17
CA VAL A 258 -10.60 6.58 23.41
C VAL A 258 -10.33 5.10 23.64
N ALA A 259 -11.40 4.30 23.90
CA ALA A 259 -11.26 2.85 23.94
C ALA A 259 -10.85 2.30 22.57
N VAL A 260 -10.01 1.26 22.54
CA VAL A 260 -9.48 0.68 21.29
C VAL A 260 -10.60 0.27 20.33
N ASP A 261 -11.68 -0.31 20.86
CA ASP A 261 -12.84 -0.76 20.07
C ASP A 261 -13.64 0.41 19.46
N ASP A 262 -13.53 1.61 20.03
CA ASP A 262 -14.25 2.81 19.58
C ASP A 262 -13.44 3.67 18.59
N ILE A 263 -12.17 3.34 18.35
CA ILE A 263 -11.27 4.15 17.49
C ILE A 263 -11.85 4.36 16.09
N SER A 264 -12.45 3.33 15.48
CA SER A 264 -13.05 3.48 14.15
C SER A 264 -14.24 4.43 14.14
N ALA A 265 -15.07 4.41 15.17
CA ALA A 265 -16.21 5.33 15.32
C ALA A 265 -15.74 6.76 15.61
N TYR A 266 -14.71 6.91 16.44
CA TYR A 266 -14.03 8.18 16.72
C TYR A 266 -13.49 8.81 15.43
N GLU A 267 -12.72 8.05 14.65
CA GLU A 267 -12.14 8.50 13.39
C GLU A 267 -13.19 9.00 12.40
N GLN A 268 -14.26 8.22 12.18
CA GLN A 268 -15.34 8.61 11.27
C GLN A 268 -16.05 9.87 11.72
N SER A 269 -16.30 10.00 13.02
CA SER A 269 -16.95 11.18 13.61
C SER A 269 -16.05 12.40 13.51
N MET A 270 -14.75 12.25 13.81
CA MET A 270 -13.75 13.30 13.72
C MET A 270 -13.61 13.81 12.27
N LEU A 271 -13.49 12.92 11.30
CA LEU A 271 -13.40 13.32 9.89
C LEU A 271 -14.68 14.02 9.41
N THR A 272 -15.86 13.55 9.85
CA THR A 272 -17.12 14.21 9.55
C THR A 272 -17.17 15.62 10.15
N PHE A 273 -16.73 15.77 11.41
CA PHE A 273 -16.63 17.07 12.07
C PHE A 273 -15.68 18.01 11.33
N MET A 274 -14.46 17.52 10.96
CA MET A 274 -13.50 18.32 10.20
C MET A 274 -14.06 18.79 8.85
N ARG A 275 -14.72 17.90 8.11
CA ARG A 275 -15.33 18.24 6.80
C ARG A 275 -16.45 19.26 6.91
N THR A 276 -17.24 19.25 8.01
CA THR A 276 -18.44 20.07 8.15
C THR A 276 -18.20 21.37 8.90
N GLN A 277 -17.36 21.36 9.90
CA GLN A 277 -17.12 22.54 10.77
C GLN A 277 -15.81 23.28 10.43
N HIS A 278 -14.80 22.54 9.96
CA HIS A 278 -13.46 23.08 9.68
C HIS A 278 -12.93 22.65 8.29
N PRO A 279 -13.70 22.82 7.19
CA PRO A 279 -13.28 22.39 5.85
C PRO A 279 -12.02 23.09 5.35
N GLU A 280 -11.71 24.30 5.89
CA GLU A 280 -10.53 25.08 5.54
C GLU A 280 -9.22 24.37 5.91
N ILE A 281 -9.21 23.52 6.95
CA ILE A 281 -8.01 22.79 7.37
C ILE A 281 -7.60 21.79 6.29
N GLY A 282 -8.55 20.98 5.80
CA GLY A 282 -8.29 20.04 4.70
C GLY A 282 -7.91 20.74 3.40
N ALA A 283 -8.58 21.85 3.08
CA ALA A 283 -8.26 22.68 1.91
C ALA A 283 -6.84 23.26 1.98
N ASP A 284 -6.44 23.81 3.13
CA ASP A 284 -5.10 24.35 3.37
C ASP A 284 -4.01 23.28 3.18
N ILE A 285 -4.23 22.06 3.73
CA ILE A 285 -3.29 20.93 3.59
C ILE A 285 -3.14 20.52 2.13
N THR A 286 -4.24 20.45 1.40
CA THR A 286 -4.25 20.05 -0.01
C THR A 286 -3.58 21.09 -0.89
N GLU A 287 -3.93 22.37 -0.74
CA GLU A 287 -3.43 23.46 -1.56
C GLU A 287 -1.93 23.73 -1.33
N GLN A 288 -1.52 23.76 -0.07
CA GLN A 288 -0.12 24.03 0.29
C GLN A 288 0.79 22.82 0.26
N GLY A 289 0.21 21.60 0.26
CA GLY A 289 0.93 20.32 0.32
C GLY A 289 1.75 20.13 1.61
N LYS A 290 1.51 20.96 2.65
CA LYS A 290 2.21 20.95 3.96
C LYS A 290 1.28 21.42 5.07
N VAL A 291 1.55 21.01 6.29
CA VAL A 291 0.95 21.59 7.50
C VAL A 291 1.77 22.80 7.90
N THR A 292 1.22 24.01 7.76
CA THR A 292 1.85 25.24 8.21
C THR A 292 1.62 25.45 9.70
N PRO A 293 2.41 26.30 10.40
CA PRO A 293 2.15 26.60 11.81
C PRO A 293 0.73 27.14 12.06
N GLU A 294 0.19 27.94 11.14
CA GLU A 294 -1.19 28.45 11.22
C GLU A 294 -2.21 27.31 11.04
N THR A 295 -2.02 26.44 10.04
CA THR A 295 -2.89 25.27 9.83
C THR A 295 -2.82 24.30 11.01
N GLU A 296 -1.63 24.13 11.61
CA GLU A 296 -1.46 23.29 12.79
C GLU A 296 -2.19 23.84 14.01
N GLU A 297 -2.15 25.17 14.24
CA GLU A 297 -2.89 25.81 15.32
C GLU A 297 -4.40 25.63 15.17
N LYS A 298 -4.93 25.83 13.95
CA LYS A 298 -6.34 25.57 13.63
C LYS A 298 -6.69 24.08 13.84
N LEU A 299 -5.84 23.17 13.39
CA LEU A 299 -6.03 21.73 13.56
C LEU A 299 -6.09 21.31 15.02
N ARG A 300 -5.18 21.82 15.85
CA ARG A 300 -5.17 21.57 17.29
C ARG A 300 -6.46 22.08 17.96
N ALA A 301 -6.86 23.32 17.66
CA ALA A 301 -8.09 23.89 18.22
C ALA A 301 -9.33 23.06 17.82
N ALA A 302 -9.44 22.64 16.56
CA ALA A 302 -10.53 21.82 16.07
C ALA A 302 -10.55 20.41 16.71
N LEU A 303 -9.38 19.78 16.92
CA LEU A 303 -9.29 18.50 17.62
C LEU A 303 -9.66 18.61 19.10
N ASP A 304 -9.25 19.69 19.78
CA ASP A 304 -9.65 19.95 21.15
C ASP A 304 -11.16 20.18 21.29
N GLU A 305 -11.76 20.94 20.37
CA GLU A 305 -13.22 21.15 20.29
C GLU A 305 -13.97 19.84 20.06
N PHE A 306 -13.50 19.02 19.10
CA PHE A 306 -14.09 17.72 18.84
C PHE A 306 -14.05 16.81 20.07
N ASN A 307 -12.89 16.70 20.73
CA ASN A 307 -12.72 15.86 21.92
C ASN A 307 -13.59 16.27 23.10
N GLN A 308 -13.93 17.56 23.24
CA GLN A 308 -14.86 18.02 24.28
C GLN A 308 -16.32 17.58 24.01
N SER A 309 -16.67 17.38 22.75
CA SER A 309 -18.04 17.06 22.34
C SER A 309 -18.26 15.55 22.05
N TRP A 310 -17.18 14.81 21.84
CA TRP A 310 -17.28 13.41 21.46
C TRP A 310 -17.62 12.50 22.63
N VAL A 311 -18.64 11.64 22.42
CA VAL A 311 -19.07 10.64 23.39
C VAL A 311 -18.96 9.27 22.78
N SER A 312 -18.32 8.32 23.48
CA SER A 312 -18.20 6.93 23.03
C SER A 312 -19.59 6.29 22.80
N PRO A 313 -19.82 5.63 21.66
CA PRO A 313 -21.06 4.87 21.42
C PRO A 313 -21.30 3.75 22.43
N ALA A 314 -20.24 3.21 23.03
CA ALA A 314 -20.29 2.16 24.04
C ALA A 314 -20.56 2.69 25.45
N ALA A 315 -20.58 4.01 25.67
CA ALA A 315 -20.93 4.58 26.98
C ALA A 315 -22.41 4.28 27.29
N PRO A 316 -22.74 3.71 28.47
CA PRO A 316 -24.14 3.50 28.84
C PRO A 316 -24.85 4.86 28.85
N GLN A 317 -25.96 4.95 28.09
CA GLN A 317 -26.83 6.12 28.17
C GLN A 317 -27.39 6.19 29.61
N THR A 318 -26.87 7.07 30.42
CA THR A 318 -27.35 7.37 31.77
C THR A 318 -28.58 8.29 31.71
#